data_005cbab02634fd1ae33424607a5eb6ea
#
_entry.id   005cbab02634fd1ae33424607a5eb6ea
#
_cell.length_a   1.000
_cell.length_b   1.000
_cell.length_c   1.000
_cell.angle_alpha   90.00
_cell.angle_beta   90.00
_cell.angle_gamma   90.00
#
_symmetry.space_group_name_H-M   'P 1'
#
loop_
_entity.id
_entity.type
_entity.pdbx_description
1 polymer ?
#
loop_
_entity_poly.entity_id
_entity_poly.type
_entity_poly.pdbx_seq_one_letter_code
_entity_poly.pdbx_strand_id
1 'polypeptide(L)'
;IQESLSSAQSLPRQLQPSTPLVTIVIPVYNGGTMLKTVIESCLSQDLDREFEVLLIDSASSDGCLDALPQDERLRLHRIKQEDFGHGRTRNLGVELARGEYVAFITQDAIPANRMWLMNLIAPLQKDPNVAGVFGCHIAHCGHGQLTAHDLDRHFNRWIFRSHRQPIQLDVDRQNCNSVVSNHERFYSDNNSCLRKSVWETLPLPDVVYGEDQLWAREILRKGYKKAYASTAVVRHSHEYDFRETVMRANTEWHFYNQLLGESLPSTKEQVLQMVEQACTNDREAQKLYPDVSDADLNQRRRIHFARACGYYLAARGHGELRP
;
A
#
# COMPACT_ATOMS: atom_id res chain seq x y z
N ILE A 1 2.24 21.46 73.75
CA ILE A 1 1.31 21.59 72.61
C ILE A 1 2.15 21.11 71.41
N GLN A 2 1.93 19.86 71.02
CA GLN A 2 2.57 19.19 69.89
C GLN A 2 1.75 19.39 68.65
N GLU A 3 2.32 20.00 67.63
CA GLU A 3 1.77 20.02 66.28
C GLU A 3 2.25 18.78 65.54
N SER A 4 1.31 17.90 65.18
CA SER A 4 1.50 16.74 64.31
C SER A 4 1.34 17.17 62.86
N LEU A 5 2.46 17.27 62.12
CA LEU A 5 2.47 17.43 60.69
C LEU A 5 2.15 16.09 60.01
N SER A 6 0.94 16.00 59.50
CA SER A 6 0.49 14.92 58.62
C SER A 6 1.15 15.07 57.24
N SER A 7 2.11 14.22 56.92
CA SER A 7 2.67 14.07 55.59
C SER A 7 1.71 13.26 54.72
N ALA A 8 0.91 13.94 53.92
CA ALA A 8 0.14 13.30 52.84
C ALA A 8 1.14 12.87 51.75
N GLN A 9 1.44 11.57 51.73
CA GLN A 9 2.12 10.93 50.60
C GLN A 9 1.20 10.99 49.40
N SER A 10 1.51 11.83 48.41
CA SER A 10 0.87 11.82 47.10
C SER A 10 1.19 10.50 46.42
N LEU A 11 0.17 9.66 46.22
CA LEU A 11 0.23 8.50 45.37
C LEU A 11 0.79 8.89 43.98
N PRO A 12 1.65 8.08 43.36
CA PRO A 12 2.15 8.38 42.03
C PRO A 12 0.95 8.42 41.07
N ARG A 13 0.83 9.55 40.35
CA ARG A 13 -0.12 9.67 39.22
C ARG A 13 0.10 8.49 38.31
N GLN A 14 -0.86 7.59 38.22
CA GLN A 14 -0.91 6.60 37.15
C GLN A 14 -0.87 7.39 35.84
N LEU A 15 0.25 7.30 35.14
CA LEU A 15 0.39 7.81 33.78
C LEU A 15 -0.70 7.12 32.95
N GLN A 16 -1.71 7.85 32.55
CA GLN A 16 -2.63 7.35 31.54
C GLN A 16 -1.79 7.05 30.30
N PRO A 17 -1.96 5.87 29.66
CA PRO A 17 -1.22 5.55 28.44
C PRO A 17 -1.43 6.68 27.45
N SER A 18 -0.34 7.26 26.97
CA SER A 18 -0.39 8.35 25.98
C SER A 18 -1.07 7.81 24.72
N THR A 19 -1.93 8.62 24.13
CA THR A 19 -2.58 8.24 22.86
C THR A 19 -1.49 8.14 21.79
N PRO A 20 -1.37 6.99 21.07
CA PRO A 20 -0.35 6.85 20.05
C PRO A 20 -0.55 7.88 18.93
N LEU A 21 0.55 8.35 18.36
CA LEU A 21 0.50 9.24 17.21
C LEU A 21 0.07 8.50 15.95
N VAL A 22 0.55 7.25 15.80
CA VAL A 22 0.33 6.43 14.60
C VAL A 22 -0.18 5.05 14.99
N THR A 23 -1.16 4.56 14.24
CA THR A 23 -1.53 3.14 14.21
C THR A 23 -1.06 2.55 12.88
N ILE A 24 -0.22 1.50 12.93
CA ILE A 24 0.14 0.72 11.75
C ILE A 24 -0.90 -0.41 11.61
N VAL A 25 -1.67 -0.40 10.54
CA VAL A 25 -2.70 -1.42 10.25
C VAL A 25 -2.18 -2.42 9.22
N ILE A 26 -2.26 -3.70 9.55
CA ILE A 26 -1.82 -4.81 8.70
C ILE A 26 -2.99 -5.77 8.50
N PRO A 27 -3.67 -5.77 7.34
CA PRO A 27 -4.59 -6.83 6.98
C PRO A 27 -3.83 -8.15 6.80
N VAL A 28 -4.35 -9.24 7.39
CA VAL A 28 -3.69 -10.55 7.40
C VAL A 28 -4.66 -11.63 6.92
N TYR A 29 -4.16 -12.47 6.02
CA TYR A 29 -4.78 -13.73 5.64
C TYR A 29 -3.70 -14.71 5.19
N ASN A 30 -3.46 -15.78 5.97
CA ASN A 30 -2.45 -16.80 5.69
C ASN A 30 -1.08 -16.16 5.35
N GLY A 31 -0.56 -15.34 6.28
CA GLY A 31 0.62 -14.51 6.06
C GLY A 31 1.96 -15.26 6.04
N GLY A 32 1.94 -16.56 6.30
CA GLY A 32 3.11 -17.43 6.29
C GLY A 32 4.22 -16.96 7.24
N THR A 33 5.44 -17.32 6.90
CA THR A 33 6.63 -16.96 7.71
C THR A 33 7.02 -15.49 7.59
N MET A 34 6.60 -14.81 6.53
CA MET A 34 6.95 -13.40 6.28
C MET A 34 6.27 -12.45 7.24
N LEU A 35 5.04 -12.76 7.70
CA LEU A 35 4.28 -11.92 8.60
C LEU A 35 5.07 -11.55 9.87
N LYS A 36 5.77 -12.51 10.48
CA LYS A 36 6.61 -12.26 11.65
C LYS A 36 7.66 -11.19 11.37
N THR A 37 8.37 -11.29 10.27
CA THR A 37 9.40 -10.33 9.87
C THR A 37 8.83 -8.93 9.64
N VAL A 38 7.66 -8.85 9.02
CA VAL A 38 6.95 -7.56 8.83
C VAL A 38 6.62 -6.93 10.17
N ILE A 39 6.02 -7.69 11.10
CA ILE A 39 5.64 -7.18 12.43
C ILE A 39 6.86 -6.75 13.23
N GLU A 40 7.92 -7.57 13.29
CA GLU A 40 9.17 -7.22 13.98
C GLU A 40 9.80 -5.94 13.40
N SER A 41 9.79 -5.79 12.07
CA SER A 41 10.27 -4.58 11.40
C SER A 41 9.39 -3.36 11.72
N CYS A 42 8.07 -3.52 11.81
CA CYS A 42 7.16 -2.46 12.23
C CYS A 42 7.39 -2.07 13.69
N LEU A 43 7.55 -3.02 14.60
CA LEU A 43 7.78 -2.76 16.02
C LEU A 43 9.16 -2.14 16.31
N SER A 44 10.13 -2.31 15.40
CA SER A 44 11.48 -1.76 15.52
C SER A 44 11.63 -0.32 15.01
N GLN A 45 10.55 0.36 14.64
CA GLN A 45 10.61 1.71 14.09
C GLN A 45 11.06 2.73 15.14
N ASP A 46 11.94 3.66 14.72
CA ASP A 46 12.38 4.79 15.54
C ASP A 46 11.38 5.95 15.34
N LEU A 47 10.55 6.18 16.35
CA LEU A 47 9.64 7.31 16.40
C LEU A 47 9.66 7.89 17.84
N ASP A 48 9.86 9.20 17.96
CA ASP A 48 9.90 9.91 19.26
C ASP A 48 8.54 9.91 19.98
N ARG A 49 7.49 9.49 19.31
CA ARG A 49 6.11 9.41 19.82
C ARG A 49 5.66 7.96 19.81
N GLU A 50 4.72 7.63 20.70
CA GLU A 50 4.16 6.29 20.76
C GLU A 50 3.40 5.93 19.47
N PHE A 51 3.48 4.66 19.09
CA PHE A 51 2.71 4.05 18.01
C PHE A 51 2.25 2.65 18.39
N GLU A 52 1.26 2.16 17.70
CA GLU A 52 0.76 0.78 17.85
C GLU A 52 0.73 0.05 16.51
N VAL A 53 0.71 -1.26 16.56
CA VAL A 53 0.52 -2.16 15.40
C VAL A 53 -0.77 -2.92 15.59
N LEU A 54 -1.69 -2.81 14.62
CA LEU A 54 -2.99 -3.45 14.63
C LEU A 54 -3.09 -4.44 13.47
N LEU A 55 -3.18 -5.72 13.79
CA LEU A 55 -3.45 -6.78 12.82
C LEU A 55 -4.96 -6.96 12.68
N ILE A 56 -5.44 -7.01 11.44
CA ILE A 56 -6.82 -7.43 11.12
C ILE A 56 -6.74 -8.79 10.42
N ASP A 57 -6.95 -9.85 11.18
CA ASP A 57 -6.86 -11.23 10.70
C ASP A 57 -8.19 -11.71 10.13
N SER A 58 -8.18 -12.15 8.88
CA SER A 58 -9.35 -12.63 8.13
C SER A 58 -9.48 -14.16 8.19
N ALA A 59 -9.38 -14.73 9.41
CA ALA A 59 -9.46 -16.15 9.68
C ALA A 59 -8.31 -16.98 9.08
N SER A 60 -7.06 -16.56 9.31
CA SER A 60 -5.87 -17.32 8.94
C SER A 60 -5.85 -18.72 9.60
N SER A 61 -5.41 -19.71 8.84
CA SER A 61 -5.34 -21.12 9.25
C SER A 61 -3.96 -21.77 9.05
N ASP A 62 -2.98 -21.00 8.59
CA ASP A 62 -1.61 -21.45 8.28
C ASP A 62 -0.64 -21.41 9.47
N GLY A 63 -1.12 -21.03 10.67
CA GLY A 63 -0.30 -20.90 11.88
C GLY A 63 0.55 -19.63 11.94
N CYS A 64 0.41 -18.69 11.01
CA CYS A 64 1.23 -17.45 10.98
C CYS A 64 1.05 -16.59 12.25
N LEU A 65 -0.07 -16.72 12.95
CA LEU A 65 -0.36 -15.99 14.18
C LEU A 65 0.31 -16.61 15.43
N ASP A 66 0.75 -17.87 15.38
CA ASP A 66 1.33 -18.56 16.54
C ASP A 66 2.73 -18.04 16.88
N ALA A 67 3.42 -17.43 15.91
CA ALA A 67 4.78 -16.92 16.04
C ALA A 67 4.85 -15.39 16.27
N LEU A 68 3.74 -14.75 16.65
CA LEU A 68 3.70 -13.31 16.89
C LEU A 68 4.59 -12.91 18.10
N PRO A 69 5.33 -11.79 18.00
CA PRO A 69 6.10 -11.29 19.12
C PRO A 69 5.20 -10.82 20.26
N GLN A 70 5.69 -10.97 21.49
CA GLN A 70 5.03 -10.43 22.68
C GLN A 70 5.45 -8.96 22.86
N ASP A 71 4.58 -8.05 22.44
CA ASP A 71 4.78 -6.60 22.53
C ASP A 71 3.44 -5.93 22.86
N GLU A 72 3.41 -5.05 23.86
CA GLU A 72 2.19 -4.36 24.32
C GLU A 72 1.59 -3.42 23.26
N ARG A 73 2.40 -3.01 22.28
CA ARG A 73 1.94 -2.20 21.15
C ARG A 73 1.23 -3.01 20.07
N LEU A 74 1.36 -4.35 20.11
CA LEU A 74 0.74 -5.25 19.11
C LEU A 74 -0.67 -5.63 19.53
N ARG A 75 -1.63 -5.35 18.68
CA ARG A 75 -3.04 -5.71 18.84
C ARG A 75 -3.50 -6.58 17.69
N LEU A 76 -4.33 -7.55 18.00
CA LEU A 76 -4.96 -8.45 17.02
C LEU A 76 -6.48 -8.31 17.09
N HIS A 77 -7.10 -8.05 15.94
CA HIS A 77 -8.54 -8.12 15.74
C HIS A 77 -8.84 -9.19 14.69
N ARG A 78 -9.84 -10.03 14.94
CA ARG A 78 -10.22 -11.12 14.03
C ARG A 78 -11.56 -10.83 13.40
N ILE A 79 -11.65 -11.08 12.09
CA ILE A 79 -12.89 -11.06 11.32
C ILE A 79 -13.09 -12.41 10.63
N LYS A 80 -14.29 -12.69 10.18
CA LYS A 80 -14.53 -13.85 9.33
C LYS A 80 -14.00 -13.58 7.92
N GLN A 81 -13.66 -14.64 7.19
CA GLN A 81 -13.19 -14.53 5.80
C GLN A 81 -14.25 -13.89 4.89
N GLU A 82 -15.54 -14.15 5.12
CA GLU A 82 -16.65 -13.56 4.36
C GLU A 82 -16.79 -12.04 4.54
N ASP A 83 -16.29 -11.50 5.67
CA ASP A 83 -16.32 -10.08 5.98
C ASP A 83 -15.14 -9.33 5.35
N PHE A 84 -14.17 -10.06 4.80
CA PHE A 84 -13.01 -9.44 4.15
C PHE A 84 -13.41 -8.66 2.90
N GLY A 85 -12.76 -7.53 2.72
CA GLY A 85 -12.76 -6.70 1.52
C GLY A 85 -11.64 -5.69 1.65
N HIS A 86 -10.94 -5.37 0.57
CA HIS A 86 -9.76 -4.49 0.64
C HIS A 86 -10.08 -3.15 1.33
N GLY A 87 -11.09 -2.43 0.85
CA GLY A 87 -11.54 -1.19 1.47
C GLY A 87 -12.19 -1.40 2.83
N ARG A 88 -13.06 -2.40 2.95
CA ARG A 88 -13.81 -2.70 4.17
C ARG A 88 -12.90 -3.04 5.35
N THR A 89 -11.92 -3.92 5.14
CA THR A 89 -10.98 -4.34 6.17
C THR A 89 -10.07 -3.18 6.60
N ARG A 90 -9.63 -2.34 5.67
CA ARG A 90 -8.85 -1.14 5.99
C ARG A 90 -9.68 -0.11 6.74
N ASN A 91 -10.93 0.12 6.35
CA ASN A 91 -11.85 1.00 7.09
C ASN A 91 -12.02 0.53 8.53
N LEU A 92 -12.26 -0.76 8.76
CA LEU A 92 -12.30 -1.34 10.11
C LEU A 92 -10.99 -1.08 10.87
N GLY A 93 -9.85 -1.22 10.20
CA GLY A 93 -8.54 -0.89 10.77
C GLY A 93 -8.45 0.58 11.22
N VAL A 94 -8.98 1.52 10.42
CA VAL A 94 -9.01 2.95 10.79
C VAL A 94 -9.98 3.22 11.94
N GLU A 95 -11.15 2.58 11.96
CA GLU A 95 -12.12 2.69 13.06
C GLU A 95 -11.49 2.26 14.40
N LEU A 96 -10.78 1.14 14.41
CA LEU A 96 -10.13 0.57 15.59
C LEU A 96 -8.81 1.25 15.96
N ALA A 97 -8.24 2.05 15.05
CA ALA A 97 -7.00 2.78 15.25
C ALA A 97 -7.15 3.86 16.32
N ARG A 98 -6.13 3.98 17.18
CA ARG A 98 -6.05 5.02 18.21
C ARG A 98 -5.22 6.22 17.77
N GLY A 99 -4.39 6.07 16.74
CA GLY A 99 -3.51 7.09 16.23
C GLY A 99 -4.23 8.20 15.45
N GLU A 100 -3.65 9.38 15.45
CA GLU A 100 -4.05 10.52 14.59
C GLU A 100 -3.80 10.17 13.11
N TYR A 101 -2.72 9.45 12.85
CA TYR A 101 -2.35 8.94 11.53
C TYR A 101 -2.50 7.42 11.49
N VAL A 102 -2.96 6.90 10.36
CA VAL A 102 -3.09 5.46 10.15
C VAL A 102 -2.21 5.05 8.97
N ALA A 103 -1.16 4.31 9.27
CA ALA A 103 -0.26 3.75 8.27
C ALA A 103 -0.77 2.37 7.85
N PHE A 104 -0.85 2.11 6.54
CA PHE A 104 -1.13 0.80 5.98
C PHE A 104 0.14 0.16 5.44
N ILE A 105 0.28 -1.11 5.72
CA ILE A 105 1.30 -1.98 5.15
C ILE A 105 0.68 -3.37 4.96
N THR A 106 1.07 -4.09 3.91
CA THR A 106 0.60 -5.46 3.69
C THR A 106 1.47 -6.47 4.44
N GLN A 107 0.92 -7.67 4.66
CA GLN A 107 1.56 -8.76 5.41
C GLN A 107 2.90 -9.25 4.83
N ASP A 108 3.26 -8.80 3.64
CA ASP A 108 4.42 -9.17 2.85
C ASP A 108 5.31 -7.95 2.48
N ALA A 109 4.98 -6.77 2.99
CA ALA A 109 5.78 -5.57 2.80
C ALA A 109 6.65 -5.30 4.05
N ILE A 110 7.97 -5.32 3.90
CA ILE A 110 8.90 -5.17 5.01
C ILE A 110 9.50 -3.75 5.01
N PRO A 111 9.31 -2.94 6.06
CA PRO A 111 10.04 -1.68 6.22
C PRO A 111 11.54 -1.87 6.01
N ALA A 112 12.14 -1.13 5.10
CA ALA A 112 13.54 -1.31 4.71
C ALA A 112 14.54 -0.78 5.76
N ASN A 113 14.07 0.09 6.67
CA ASN A 113 14.89 0.64 7.76
C ASN A 113 14.00 1.17 8.90
N ARG A 114 14.64 1.53 10.02
CA ARG A 114 13.96 2.00 11.25
C ARG A 114 13.34 3.40 11.14
N MET A 115 13.65 4.15 10.09
CA MET A 115 13.14 5.50 9.84
C MET A 115 11.90 5.52 8.95
N TRP A 116 11.43 4.34 8.50
CA TRP A 116 10.30 4.22 7.56
C TRP A 116 9.06 4.95 8.05
N LEU A 117 8.63 4.69 9.29
CA LEU A 117 7.39 5.26 9.84
C LEU A 117 7.50 6.79 9.98
N MET A 118 8.62 7.29 10.51
CA MET A 118 8.87 8.72 10.61
C MET A 118 8.86 9.41 9.23
N ASN A 119 9.53 8.80 8.25
CA ASN A 119 9.57 9.33 6.89
C ASN A 119 8.17 9.34 6.23
N LEU A 120 7.35 8.33 6.54
CA LEU A 120 6.01 8.20 5.98
C LEU A 120 5.05 9.27 6.52
N ILE A 121 5.12 9.60 7.81
CA ILE A 121 4.23 10.60 8.43
C ILE A 121 4.72 12.05 8.28
N ALA A 122 5.99 12.28 7.98
CA ALA A 122 6.57 13.62 7.91
C ALA A 122 5.81 14.60 6.99
N PRO A 123 5.32 14.22 5.79
CA PRO A 123 4.52 15.12 4.97
C PRO A 123 3.17 15.49 5.58
N LEU A 124 2.53 14.56 6.33
CA LEU A 124 1.27 14.81 7.03
C LEU A 124 1.45 15.81 8.18
N GLN A 125 2.56 15.69 8.92
CA GLN A 125 2.87 16.61 10.01
C GLN A 125 3.22 18.03 9.50
N LYS A 126 3.87 18.11 8.34
CA LYS A 126 4.33 19.37 7.75
C LYS A 126 3.20 20.21 7.13
N ASP A 127 2.20 19.56 6.53
CA ASP A 127 1.11 20.26 5.83
C ASP A 127 -0.25 19.64 6.23
N PRO A 128 -1.12 20.39 6.94
CA PRO A 128 -2.42 19.89 7.37
C PRO A 128 -3.39 19.57 6.21
N ASN A 129 -3.12 20.10 5.00
CA ASN A 129 -3.90 19.81 3.81
C ASN A 129 -3.48 18.49 3.14
N VAL A 130 -2.37 17.88 3.54
CA VAL A 130 -2.01 16.54 3.08
C VAL A 130 -2.89 15.53 3.80
N ALA A 131 -3.75 14.85 3.03
CA ALA A 131 -4.66 13.82 3.52
C ALA A 131 -4.02 12.44 3.53
N GLY A 132 -3.14 12.17 2.57
CA GLY A 132 -2.50 10.87 2.40
C GLY A 132 -1.09 10.94 1.86
N VAL A 133 -0.29 9.96 2.25
CA VAL A 133 1.11 9.78 1.83
C VAL A 133 1.31 8.34 1.38
N PHE A 134 2.04 8.11 0.31
CA PHE A 134 2.50 6.79 -0.07
C PHE A 134 4.02 6.75 -0.18
N GLY A 135 4.61 5.59 0.09
CA GLY A 135 6.07 5.41 0.10
C GLY A 135 6.60 4.67 -1.13
N CYS A 136 7.90 4.42 -1.13
CA CYS A 136 8.63 3.74 -2.18
C CYS A 136 8.64 2.22 -1.94
N HIS A 137 8.56 1.43 -3.01
CA HIS A 137 8.77 -0.01 -2.97
C HIS A 137 10.06 -0.39 -3.70
N ILE A 138 10.80 -1.32 -3.12
CA ILE A 138 11.93 -1.99 -3.74
C ILE A 138 11.69 -3.51 -3.72
N ALA A 139 12.35 -4.24 -4.60
CA ALA A 139 12.17 -5.69 -4.67
C ALA A 139 12.65 -6.40 -3.41
N HIS A 140 12.04 -7.54 -3.09
CA HIS A 140 12.55 -8.49 -2.10
C HIS A 140 13.92 -9.03 -2.53
N CYS A 141 14.74 -9.38 -1.54
CA CYS A 141 15.99 -10.08 -1.79
C CYS A 141 15.68 -11.44 -2.47
N GLY A 142 16.38 -11.71 -3.58
CA GLY A 142 16.17 -12.94 -4.36
C GLY A 142 15.19 -12.84 -5.51
N HIS A 143 14.41 -11.78 -5.62
CA HIS A 143 13.60 -11.52 -6.81
C HIS A 143 14.47 -11.04 -7.99
N GLY A 144 14.01 -11.30 -9.21
CA GLY A 144 14.76 -11.03 -10.42
C GLY A 144 15.14 -9.56 -10.63
N GLN A 145 16.30 -9.32 -11.26
CA GLN A 145 16.80 -7.96 -11.51
C GLN A 145 15.84 -7.12 -12.37
N LEU A 146 15.11 -7.73 -13.30
CA LEU A 146 14.10 -7.02 -14.11
C LEU A 146 12.90 -6.60 -13.27
N THR A 147 12.49 -7.39 -12.27
CA THR A 147 11.45 -7.00 -11.31
C THR A 147 11.90 -5.79 -10.47
N ALA A 148 13.14 -5.79 -10.00
CA ALA A 148 13.72 -4.67 -9.29
C ALA A 148 13.81 -3.43 -10.17
N HIS A 149 14.21 -3.56 -11.42
CA HIS A 149 14.28 -2.49 -12.42
C HIS A 149 12.90 -1.85 -12.68
N ASP A 150 11.84 -2.65 -12.81
CA ASP A 150 10.49 -2.15 -13.04
C ASP A 150 9.99 -1.32 -11.86
N LEU A 151 10.24 -1.78 -10.61
CA LEU A 151 9.90 -1.03 -9.40
C LEU A 151 10.67 0.29 -9.33
N ASP A 152 11.99 0.24 -9.57
CA ASP A 152 12.83 1.43 -9.57
C ASP A 152 12.34 2.47 -10.60
N ARG A 153 12.09 2.05 -11.84
CA ARG A 153 11.50 2.90 -12.86
C ARG A 153 10.13 3.46 -12.46
N HIS A 154 9.30 2.65 -11.81
CA HIS A 154 7.97 3.09 -11.38
C HIS A 154 8.07 4.18 -10.31
N PHE A 155 8.86 3.99 -9.26
CA PHE A 155 8.91 4.91 -8.13
C PHE A 155 9.83 6.11 -8.36
N ASN A 156 10.91 5.97 -9.13
CA ASN A 156 11.79 7.10 -9.47
C ASN A 156 11.09 8.18 -10.30
N ARG A 157 10.12 7.82 -11.15
CA ARG A 157 9.32 8.82 -11.88
C ARG A 157 8.59 9.82 -10.96
N TRP A 158 8.26 9.40 -9.73
CA TRP A 158 7.61 10.26 -8.74
C TRP A 158 8.56 11.32 -8.18
N ILE A 159 9.84 11.00 -8.04
CA ILE A 159 10.86 11.95 -7.58
C ILE A 159 10.95 13.13 -8.57
N PHE A 160 10.97 12.84 -9.86
CA PHE A 160 11.11 13.87 -10.91
C PHE A 160 9.83 14.65 -11.15
N ARG A 161 8.67 13.98 -11.14
CA ARG A 161 7.40 14.61 -11.52
C ARG A 161 6.76 15.40 -10.38
N SER A 162 6.88 14.96 -9.15
CA SER A 162 6.32 15.67 -7.99
C SER A 162 7.23 16.80 -7.48
N HIS A 163 8.47 16.91 -7.96
CA HIS A 163 9.49 17.84 -7.43
C HIS A 163 9.54 17.86 -5.89
N ARG A 164 9.22 16.71 -5.26
CA ARG A 164 9.08 16.54 -3.80
C ARG A 164 7.99 17.41 -3.16
N GLN A 165 7.07 17.96 -3.97
CA GLN A 165 5.92 18.71 -3.48
C GLN A 165 4.68 17.84 -3.43
N PRO A 166 3.78 18.07 -2.48
CA PRO A 166 2.49 17.41 -2.45
C PRO A 166 1.69 17.66 -3.74
N ILE A 167 1.01 16.64 -4.24
CA ILE A 167 0.18 16.69 -5.44
C ILE A 167 -1.20 17.23 -5.04
N GLN A 168 -1.67 18.25 -5.75
CA GLN A 168 -2.99 18.87 -5.61
C GLN A 168 -3.57 19.12 -7.00
N LEU A 169 -4.89 19.05 -7.13
CA LEU A 169 -5.58 19.50 -8.33
C LEU A 169 -5.84 21.02 -8.27
N ASP A 170 -5.81 21.68 -9.41
CA ASP A 170 -6.28 23.07 -9.54
C ASP A 170 -7.76 23.17 -9.17
N VAL A 171 -8.20 24.34 -8.69
CA VAL A 171 -9.57 24.55 -8.20
C VAL A 171 -10.63 24.21 -9.25
N ASP A 172 -10.39 24.58 -10.52
CA ASP A 172 -11.32 24.29 -11.62
C ASP A 172 -11.47 22.79 -11.88
N ARG A 173 -10.41 21.99 -11.63
CA ARG A 173 -10.42 20.52 -11.78
C ARG A 173 -11.02 19.80 -10.58
N GLN A 174 -11.01 20.40 -9.39
CA GLN A 174 -11.65 19.83 -8.20
C GLN A 174 -13.17 19.77 -8.36
N ASN A 175 -13.77 20.78 -8.99
CA ASN A 175 -15.22 20.97 -9.12
C ASN A 175 -15.83 20.37 -10.40
N CYS A 176 -15.01 19.81 -11.29
CA CYS A 176 -15.49 19.20 -12.54
C CYS A 176 -15.22 17.69 -12.59
N ASN A 177 -15.95 16.99 -13.48
CA ASN A 177 -15.72 15.57 -13.76
C ASN A 177 -14.44 15.34 -14.61
N SER A 178 -13.44 16.21 -14.50
CA SER A 178 -12.19 16.05 -15.22
C SER A 178 -11.49 14.73 -14.84
N VAL A 179 -10.89 14.10 -15.83
CA VAL A 179 -10.12 12.88 -15.62
C VAL A 179 -8.90 13.21 -14.76
N VAL A 180 -8.84 12.58 -13.58
CA VAL A 180 -7.64 12.59 -12.73
C VAL A 180 -6.67 11.58 -13.32
N SER A 181 -5.51 12.04 -13.78
CA SER A 181 -4.52 11.18 -14.45
C SER A 181 -4.01 10.07 -13.54
N ASN A 182 -3.47 9.00 -14.15
CA ASN A 182 -2.84 7.91 -13.39
C ASN A 182 -1.77 8.41 -12.42
N HIS A 183 -0.95 9.38 -12.85
CA HIS A 183 0.03 10.00 -11.99
C HIS A 183 -0.63 10.70 -10.78
N GLU A 184 -1.70 11.43 -10.97
CA GLU A 184 -2.36 12.17 -9.90
C GLU A 184 -3.07 11.22 -8.91
N ARG A 185 -3.75 10.17 -9.38
CA ARG A 185 -4.50 9.26 -8.49
C ARG A 185 -3.69 8.11 -7.91
N PHE A 186 -2.51 7.76 -8.47
CA PHE A 186 -1.73 6.64 -7.97
C PHE A 186 -1.50 6.75 -6.45
N TYR A 187 -1.83 5.71 -5.75
CA TYR A 187 -1.65 5.54 -4.32
C TYR A 187 -1.51 4.05 -4.04
N SER A 188 -0.84 3.64 -2.97
CA SER A 188 -0.63 2.22 -2.69
C SER A 188 -0.66 1.94 -1.20
N ASP A 189 -1.73 1.29 -0.75
CA ASP A 189 -1.90 0.87 0.65
C ASP A 189 -1.01 -0.32 1.06
N ASN A 190 -0.12 -0.75 0.17
CA ASN A 190 0.98 -1.62 0.56
C ASN A 190 2.08 -0.85 1.31
N ASN A 191 2.08 0.48 1.23
CA ASN A 191 3.00 1.39 1.92
C ASN A 191 2.42 2.80 1.89
N SER A 192 1.50 3.09 2.77
CA SER A 192 0.82 4.38 2.82
C SER A 192 0.52 4.85 4.24
N CYS A 193 0.13 6.10 4.37
CA CYS A 193 -0.40 6.66 5.61
C CYS A 193 -1.46 7.71 5.31
N LEU A 194 -2.56 7.67 6.04
CA LEU A 194 -3.63 8.65 5.93
C LEU A 194 -3.83 9.44 7.23
N ARG A 195 -4.43 10.61 7.10
CA ARG A 195 -4.94 11.42 8.22
C ARG A 195 -6.33 10.92 8.61
N LYS A 196 -6.49 10.41 9.84
CA LYS A 196 -7.75 9.82 10.32
C LYS A 196 -8.93 10.79 10.22
N SER A 197 -8.74 12.06 10.56
CA SER A 197 -9.80 13.07 10.49
C SER A 197 -10.31 13.35 9.06
N VAL A 198 -9.51 13.12 8.02
CA VAL A 198 -9.97 13.17 6.64
C VAL A 198 -10.74 11.91 6.27
N TRP A 199 -10.24 10.73 6.70
CA TRP A 199 -10.93 9.47 6.49
C TRP A 199 -12.33 9.44 7.13
N GLU A 200 -12.52 10.03 8.29
CA GLU A 200 -13.84 10.15 8.97
C GLU A 200 -14.92 10.78 8.07
N THR A 201 -14.51 11.64 7.14
CA THR A 201 -15.40 12.27 6.16
C THR A 201 -15.38 11.61 4.78
N LEU A 202 -14.31 10.90 4.46
CA LEU A 202 -14.04 10.26 3.19
C LEU A 202 -13.42 8.87 3.41
N PRO A 203 -14.22 7.85 3.79
CA PRO A 203 -13.71 6.50 3.96
C PRO A 203 -13.27 5.88 2.62
N LEU A 204 -12.44 4.83 2.70
CA LEU A 204 -12.06 4.07 1.50
C LEU A 204 -13.31 3.39 0.90
N PRO A 205 -13.45 3.38 -0.43
CA PRO A 205 -14.59 2.71 -1.08
C PRO A 205 -14.49 1.19 -0.94
N ASP A 206 -15.65 0.54 -0.79
CA ASP A 206 -15.73 -0.93 -0.75
C ASP A 206 -15.80 -1.48 -2.17
N VAL A 207 -14.65 -1.69 -2.76
CA VAL A 207 -14.46 -2.24 -4.12
C VAL A 207 -13.52 -3.44 -4.09
N VAL A 208 -13.58 -4.28 -5.11
CA VAL A 208 -12.75 -5.49 -5.20
C VAL A 208 -11.26 -5.16 -5.37
N TYR A 209 -10.95 -4.05 -6.06
CA TYR A 209 -9.58 -3.64 -6.37
C TYR A 209 -9.47 -2.13 -6.53
N GLY A 210 -8.35 -1.54 -6.07
CA GLY A 210 -8.00 -0.15 -6.32
C GLY A 210 -8.73 0.87 -5.43
N GLU A 211 -9.21 0.46 -4.26
CA GLU A 211 -9.83 1.32 -3.25
C GLU A 211 -8.93 2.50 -2.87
N ASP A 212 -7.63 2.25 -2.81
CA ASP A 212 -6.58 3.21 -2.51
C ASP A 212 -6.47 4.31 -3.58
N GLN A 213 -6.47 3.94 -4.86
CA GLN A 213 -6.44 4.88 -5.98
C GLN A 213 -7.75 5.67 -6.12
N LEU A 214 -8.89 5.02 -5.86
CA LEU A 214 -10.18 5.71 -5.83
C LEU A 214 -10.24 6.72 -4.69
N TRP A 215 -9.78 6.34 -3.50
CA TRP A 215 -9.69 7.26 -2.37
C TRP A 215 -8.76 8.44 -2.67
N ALA A 216 -7.58 8.18 -3.23
CA ALA A 216 -6.64 9.22 -3.63
C ALA A 216 -7.23 10.19 -4.67
N ARG A 217 -8.04 9.69 -5.61
CA ARG A 217 -8.80 10.52 -6.55
C ARG A 217 -9.80 11.43 -5.82
N GLU A 218 -10.54 10.88 -4.87
CA GLU A 218 -11.58 11.65 -4.17
C GLU A 218 -11.00 12.72 -3.24
N ILE A 219 -9.91 12.43 -2.49
CA ILE A 219 -9.28 13.47 -1.66
C ILE A 219 -8.76 14.64 -2.52
N LEU A 220 -8.19 14.35 -3.70
CA LEU A 220 -7.76 15.40 -4.63
C LEU A 220 -8.92 16.24 -5.15
N ARG A 221 -10.07 15.61 -5.47
CA ARG A 221 -11.30 16.31 -5.87
C ARG A 221 -11.88 17.18 -4.77
N LYS A 222 -11.68 16.80 -3.51
CA LYS A 222 -12.08 17.58 -2.34
C LYS A 222 -11.08 18.68 -1.96
N GLY A 223 -10.04 18.88 -2.75
CA GLY A 223 -9.05 19.95 -2.56
C GLY A 223 -7.92 19.60 -1.60
N TYR A 224 -7.89 18.39 -1.06
CA TYR A 224 -6.76 17.90 -0.29
C TYR A 224 -5.56 17.62 -1.18
N LYS A 225 -4.40 17.45 -0.55
CA LYS A 225 -3.15 17.05 -1.18
C LYS A 225 -2.82 15.61 -0.83
N LYS A 226 -2.05 14.95 -1.68
CA LYS A 226 -1.33 13.73 -1.34
C LYS A 226 0.16 13.92 -1.56
N ALA A 227 0.99 13.16 -0.85
CA ALA A 227 2.44 13.25 -0.97
C ALA A 227 3.08 11.90 -1.29
N TYR A 228 4.26 11.96 -1.90
CA TYR A 228 5.14 10.81 -2.09
C TYR A 228 6.35 10.94 -1.16
N ALA A 229 6.52 9.98 -0.27
CA ALA A 229 7.64 9.87 0.66
C ALA A 229 8.69 8.90 0.09
N SER A 230 9.62 9.38 -0.74
CA SER A 230 10.63 8.53 -1.42
C SER A 230 11.59 7.83 -0.46
N THR A 231 11.72 8.32 0.78
CA THR A 231 12.56 7.74 1.83
C THR A 231 11.82 6.79 2.77
N ALA A 232 10.48 6.73 2.67
CA ALA A 232 9.66 5.72 3.35
C ALA A 232 9.61 4.45 2.48
N VAL A 233 10.66 3.63 2.59
CA VAL A 233 10.90 2.49 1.70
C VAL A 233 10.48 1.19 2.34
N VAL A 234 9.75 0.35 1.59
CA VAL A 234 9.46 -1.04 1.94
C VAL A 234 10.02 -1.99 0.89
N ARG A 235 10.39 -3.21 1.31
CA ARG A 235 10.60 -4.33 0.40
C ARG A 235 9.25 -4.99 0.14
N HIS A 236 8.77 -4.87 -1.10
CA HIS A 236 7.53 -5.46 -1.54
C HIS A 236 7.56 -5.68 -3.05
N SER A 237 7.50 -6.92 -3.46
CA SER A 237 7.43 -7.32 -4.87
C SER A 237 6.80 -8.70 -4.97
N HIS A 238 6.27 -9.04 -6.13
CA HIS A 238 5.69 -10.34 -6.41
C HIS A 238 6.26 -10.92 -7.69
N GLU A 239 6.45 -12.21 -7.69
CA GLU A 239 6.75 -13.01 -8.88
C GLU A 239 5.58 -14.00 -9.09
N TYR A 240 4.54 -13.49 -9.71
CA TYR A 240 3.33 -14.27 -9.99
C TYR A 240 3.58 -15.32 -11.06
N ASP A 241 2.92 -16.46 -10.91
CA ASP A 241 2.87 -17.45 -11.97
C ASP A 241 1.97 -16.98 -13.15
N PHE A 242 1.89 -17.82 -14.16
CA PHE A 242 1.09 -17.50 -15.36
C PHE A 242 -0.39 -17.30 -15.03
N ARG A 243 -0.99 -18.19 -14.22
CA ARG A 243 -2.41 -18.15 -13.86
C ARG A 243 -2.74 -16.95 -13.00
N GLU A 244 -1.96 -16.72 -11.98
CA GLU A 244 -2.10 -15.56 -11.08
C GLU A 244 -2.00 -14.25 -11.87
N THR A 245 -1.05 -14.17 -12.81
CA THR A 245 -0.90 -12.98 -13.68
C THR A 245 -2.12 -12.76 -14.56
N VAL A 246 -2.70 -13.82 -15.13
CA VAL A 246 -3.95 -13.71 -15.93
C VAL A 246 -5.08 -13.16 -15.08
N MET A 247 -5.28 -13.71 -13.88
CA MET A 247 -6.37 -13.31 -12.98
C MET A 247 -6.22 -11.84 -12.52
N ARG A 248 -5.02 -11.46 -12.07
CA ARG A 248 -4.75 -10.07 -11.69
C ARG A 248 -4.94 -9.09 -12.82
N ALA A 249 -4.43 -9.39 -14.00
CA ALA A 249 -4.59 -8.55 -15.17
C ALA A 249 -6.07 -8.40 -15.58
N ASN A 250 -6.87 -9.46 -15.45
CA ASN A 250 -8.32 -9.39 -15.67
C ASN A 250 -8.98 -8.41 -14.68
N THR A 251 -8.69 -8.52 -13.37
CA THR A 251 -9.22 -7.62 -12.33
C THR A 251 -8.75 -6.17 -12.55
N GLU A 252 -7.47 -5.97 -12.87
CA GLU A 252 -6.90 -4.65 -13.20
C GLU A 252 -7.63 -4.01 -14.39
N TRP A 253 -7.91 -4.79 -15.45
CA TRP A 253 -8.62 -4.30 -16.64
C TRP A 253 -10.01 -3.78 -16.27
N HIS A 254 -10.79 -4.54 -15.49
CA HIS A 254 -12.12 -4.12 -15.03
C HIS A 254 -12.04 -2.82 -14.21
N PHE A 255 -11.09 -2.72 -13.30
CA PHE A 255 -10.88 -1.52 -12.50
C PHE A 255 -10.58 -0.29 -13.36
N TYR A 256 -9.54 -0.36 -14.21
CA TYR A 256 -9.12 0.80 -15.00
C TYR A 256 -10.14 1.17 -16.08
N ASN A 257 -10.76 0.17 -16.72
CA ASN A 257 -11.72 0.42 -17.78
C ASN A 257 -13.09 0.85 -17.24
N GLN A 258 -13.66 0.09 -16.29
CA GLN A 258 -15.03 0.32 -15.83
C GLN A 258 -15.14 1.41 -14.75
N LEU A 259 -14.23 1.42 -13.79
CA LEU A 259 -14.30 2.38 -12.66
C LEU A 259 -13.57 3.69 -12.95
N LEU A 260 -12.56 3.66 -13.79
CA LEU A 260 -11.77 4.85 -14.12
C LEU A 260 -12.00 5.36 -15.53
N GLY A 261 -12.70 4.61 -16.39
CA GLY A 261 -12.98 5.00 -17.77
C GLY A 261 -11.75 5.04 -18.67
N GLU A 262 -10.70 4.29 -18.35
CA GLU A 262 -9.47 4.25 -19.15
C GLU A 262 -9.62 3.32 -20.36
N SER A 263 -9.09 3.76 -21.50
CA SER A 263 -8.98 2.91 -22.67
C SER A 263 -7.79 1.96 -22.53
N LEU A 264 -8.05 0.69 -22.30
CA LEU A 264 -7.03 -0.35 -22.18
C LEU A 264 -7.02 -1.24 -23.43
N PRO A 265 -5.89 -1.94 -23.72
CA PRO A 265 -5.82 -2.94 -24.79
C PRO A 265 -6.96 -3.95 -24.67
N SER A 266 -7.74 -4.10 -25.75
CA SER A 266 -8.96 -4.91 -25.79
C SER A 266 -9.07 -5.79 -27.02
N THR A 267 -8.31 -5.50 -28.09
CA THR A 267 -8.25 -6.36 -29.29
C THR A 267 -7.02 -7.26 -29.26
N LYS A 268 -7.03 -8.32 -30.05
CA LYS A 268 -5.90 -9.24 -30.18
C LYS A 268 -4.62 -8.50 -30.60
N GLU A 269 -4.75 -7.60 -31.55
CA GLU A 269 -3.63 -6.80 -32.06
C GLU A 269 -3.04 -5.90 -30.98
N GLN A 270 -3.88 -5.19 -30.23
CA GLN A 270 -3.46 -4.31 -29.15
C GLN A 270 -2.75 -5.06 -28.01
N VAL A 271 -3.28 -6.22 -27.58
CA VAL A 271 -2.64 -6.98 -26.50
C VAL A 271 -1.32 -7.63 -26.96
N LEU A 272 -1.21 -8.05 -28.24
CA LEU A 272 0.05 -8.55 -28.79
C LEU A 272 1.09 -7.43 -28.91
N GLN A 273 0.69 -6.25 -29.36
CA GLN A 273 1.58 -5.07 -29.39
C GLN A 273 2.08 -4.70 -27.99
N MET A 274 1.23 -4.80 -26.96
CA MET A 274 1.62 -4.60 -25.57
C MET A 274 2.71 -5.60 -25.14
N VAL A 275 2.58 -6.89 -25.51
CA VAL A 275 3.61 -7.92 -25.24
C VAL A 275 4.93 -7.60 -25.94
N GLU A 276 4.88 -7.23 -27.22
CA GLU A 276 6.08 -6.87 -27.99
C GLU A 276 6.82 -5.68 -27.37
N GLN A 277 6.08 -4.65 -26.98
CA GLN A 277 6.67 -3.47 -26.33
C GLN A 277 7.30 -3.84 -24.97
N ALA A 278 6.63 -4.66 -24.16
CA ALA A 278 7.16 -5.12 -22.88
C ALA A 278 8.43 -5.94 -23.05
N CYS A 279 8.46 -6.88 -24.02
CA CYS A 279 9.67 -7.65 -24.35
C CYS A 279 10.82 -6.77 -24.86
N THR A 280 10.51 -5.71 -25.60
CA THR A 280 11.53 -4.73 -26.05
C THR A 280 12.11 -3.99 -24.87
N ASN A 281 11.27 -3.53 -23.93
CA ASN A 281 11.73 -2.86 -22.71
C ASN A 281 12.62 -3.78 -21.86
N ASP A 282 12.28 -5.07 -21.72
CA ASP A 282 13.10 -6.04 -20.99
C ASP A 282 14.47 -6.24 -21.63
N ARG A 283 14.56 -6.29 -22.97
CA ARG A 283 15.84 -6.38 -23.68
C ARG A 283 16.69 -5.12 -23.50
N GLU A 284 16.08 -3.94 -23.48
CA GLU A 284 16.81 -2.71 -23.19
C GLU A 284 17.31 -2.70 -21.73
N ALA A 285 16.50 -3.17 -20.79
CA ALA A 285 16.90 -3.31 -19.39
C ALA A 285 18.03 -4.34 -19.21
N GLN A 286 18.01 -5.46 -19.96
CA GLN A 286 19.10 -6.46 -19.94
C GLN A 286 20.48 -5.85 -20.22
N LYS A 287 20.56 -4.81 -21.06
CA LYS A 287 21.84 -4.12 -21.32
C LYS A 287 22.45 -3.48 -20.08
N LEU A 288 21.63 -3.17 -19.07
CA LEU A 288 22.05 -2.60 -17.79
C LEU A 288 22.40 -3.67 -16.74
N TYR A 289 21.97 -4.91 -16.97
CA TYR A 289 22.09 -6.03 -16.04
C TYR A 289 22.69 -7.24 -16.75
N PRO A 290 24.03 -7.36 -16.79
CA PRO A 290 24.72 -8.44 -17.52
C PRO A 290 24.39 -9.87 -17.06
N ASP A 291 23.93 -10.01 -15.80
CA ASP A 291 23.56 -11.31 -15.23
C ASP A 291 22.16 -11.78 -15.64
N VAL A 292 21.36 -10.92 -16.29
CA VAL A 292 20.04 -11.31 -16.81
C VAL A 292 20.23 -12.17 -18.06
N SER A 293 19.83 -13.43 -17.95
CA SER A 293 19.96 -14.41 -19.01
C SER A 293 18.80 -14.36 -20.04
N ASP A 294 19.00 -15.02 -21.19
CA ASP A 294 17.92 -15.23 -22.16
C ASP A 294 16.79 -16.12 -21.58
N ALA A 295 17.07 -16.96 -20.60
CA ALA A 295 16.06 -17.74 -19.89
C ALA A 295 15.15 -16.82 -19.06
N ASP A 296 15.71 -15.81 -18.40
CA ASP A 296 14.94 -14.80 -17.65
C ASP A 296 14.05 -13.99 -18.59
N LEU A 297 14.57 -13.56 -19.76
CA LEU A 297 13.76 -12.87 -20.77
C LEU A 297 12.62 -13.74 -21.30
N ASN A 298 12.86 -15.04 -21.50
CA ASN A 298 11.81 -15.96 -21.93
C ASN A 298 10.74 -16.16 -20.85
N GLN A 299 11.13 -16.24 -19.58
CA GLN A 299 10.18 -16.28 -18.47
C GLN A 299 9.35 -14.98 -18.40
N ARG A 300 9.98 -13.82 -18.50
CA ARG A 300 9.30 -12.51 -18.54
C ARG A 300 8.31 -12.42 -19.69
N ARG A 301 8.70 -12.88 -20.89
CA ARG A 301 7.81 -12.93 -22.05
C ARG A 301 6.54 -13.76 -21.77
N ARG A 302 6.67 -14.90 -21.06
CA ARG A 302 5.49 -15.71 -20.66
C ARG A 302 4.57 -14.90 -19.72
N ILE A 303 5.12 -14.15 -18.78
CA ILE A 303 4.35 -13.30 -17.87
C ILE A 303 3.67 -12.13 -18.61
N HIS A 304 4.36 -11.48 -19.54
CA HIS A 304 3.73 -10.46 -20.41
C HIS A 304 2.58 -11.02 -21.23
N PHE A 305 2.76 -12.24 -21.75
CA PHE A 305 1.68 -12.92 -22.48
C PHE A 305 0.50 -13.29 -21.56
N ALA A 306 0.77 -13.74 -20.33
CA ALA A 306 -0.26 -13.98 -19.32
C ALA A 306 -1.09 -12.71 -19.03
N ARG A 307 -0.43 -11.57 -18.84
CA ARG A 307 -1.09 -10.26 -18.66
C ARG A 307 -1.97 -9.91 -19.87
N ALA A 308 -1.46 -10.11 -21.07
CA ALA A 308 -2.21 -9.90 -22.31
C ALA A 308 -3.47 -10.79 -22.40
N CYS A 309 -3.35 -12.05 -21.98
CA CYS A 309 -4.50 -12.96 -21.89
C CYS A 309 -5.56 -12.44 -20.91
N GLY A 310 -5.16 -11.98 -19.73
CA GLY A 310 -6.06 -11.42 -18.73
C GLY A 310 -6.83 -10.21 -19.27
N TYR A 311 -6.16 -9.27 -19.91
CA TYR A 311 -6.78 -8.11 -20.54
C TYR A 311 -7.75 -8.51 -21.67
N TYR A 312 -7.32 -9.44 -22.54
CA TYR A 312 -8.17 -9.90 -23.64
C TYR A 312 -9.43 -10.60 -23.17
N LEU A 313 -9.34 -11.46 -22.13
CA LEU A 313 -10.49 -12.15 -21.54
C LEU A 313 -11.46 -11.14 -20.91
N ALA A 314 -10.98 -10.18 -20.13
CA ALA A 314 -11.81 -9.14 -19.54
C ALA A 314 -12.56 -8.33 -20.61
N ALA A 315 -11.87 -7.91 -21.66
CA ALA A 315 -12.47 -7.17 -22.78
C ALA A 315 -13.53 -7.95 -23.55
N ARG A 316 -13.53 -9.30 -23.47
CA ARG A 316 -14.53 -10.20 -24.09
C ARG A 316 -15.70 -10.53 -23.16
N GLY A 317 -15.82 -9.87 -22.03
CA GLY A 317 -16.94 -10.04 -21.11
C GLY A 317 -16.79 -11.24 -20.17
N HIS A 318 -15.60 -11.84 -20.09
CA HIS A 318 -15.31 -12.73 -18.97
C HIS A 318 -15.22 -11.88 -17.70
N GLY A 319 -16.15 -12.10 -16.77
CA GLY A 319 -16.21 -11.38 -15.50
C GLY A 319 -14.91 -11.53 -14.69
N GLU A 320 -14.84 -10.86 -13.53
CA GLU A 320 -13.66 -10.95 -12.66
C GLU A 320 -13.32 -12.41 -12.36
N LEU A 321 -12.13 -12.82 -12.78
CA LEU A 321 -11.59 -14.14 -12.47
C LEU A 321 -11.12 -14.12 -11.02
N ARG A 322 -11.73 -14.93 -10.17
CA ARG A 322 -11.31 -15.08 -8.76
C ARG A 322 -10.38 -16.29 -8.62
N PRO A 323 -9.39 -16.21 -7.71
CA PRO A 323 -8.50 -17.33 -7.42
C PRO A 323 -9.22 -18.53 -6.81
#